data_68359393e0d19c11d5884b1c95cc2795
#
_entry.id   68359393e0d19c11d5884b1c95cc2795
#
_cell.length_a   1.000
_cell.length_b   1.000
_cell.length_c   1.000
_cell.angle_alpha   90.00
_cell.angle_beta   90.00
_cell.angle_gamma   90.00
#
_symmetry.space_group_name_H-M   'P 1'
#
loop_
_entity.id
_entity.type
_entity.pdbx_description
1 polymer ?
#
loop_
_entity_poly.entity_id
_entity_poly.type
_entity_poly.pdbx_seq_one_letter_code
_entity_poly.pdbx_strand_id
1 'polypeptide(L)'
;MIKFKKIYECFKNIKFLKSYINGVAPLFELSYLLHAIKEKKNVNTLLDIGSNKGQFSLIAKDYFSDINIHSFEPLIEEMTIQRKILGKKNMNYYNFALGSKSLEKNIFITSRR
;
A
#
# COMPACT_ATOMS: atom_id res chain seq x y z
N MET A 1 -12.08 -13.80 14.03
CA MET A 1 -11.77 -14.63 12.84
C MET A 1 -10.95 -13.91 11.78
N ILE A 2 -11.31 -12.71 11.34
CA ILE A 2 -10.55 -11.94 10.33
C ILE A 2 -9.11 -11.67 10.77
N LYS A 3 -8.87 -11.37 12.03
CA LYS A 3 -7.54 -11.09 12.58
C LYS A 3 -6.59 -12.29 12.50
N PHE A 4 -7.08 -13.50 12.83
CA PHE A 4 -6.27 -14.72 12.75
C PHE A 4 -5.94 -15.12 11.31
N LYS A 5 -6.88 -14.95 10.39
CA LYS A 5 -6.66 -15.21 8.96
C LYS A 5 -5.57 -14.28 8.41
N LYS A 6 -5.62 -12.99 8.74
CA LYS A 6 -4.59 -12.03 8.35
C LYS A 6 -3.22 -12.38 8.89
N ILE A 7 -3.13 -12.76 10.16
CA ILE A 7 -1.88 -13.20 10.77
C ILE A 7 -1.33 -14.43 10.06
N TYR A 8 -2.16 -15.43 9.79
CA TYR A 8 -1.77 -16.64 9.09
C TYR A 8 -1.23 -16.36 7.68
N GLU A 9 -1.91 -15.50 6.92
CA GLU A 9 -1.44 -15.10 5.59
C GLU A 9 -0.11 -14.32 5.66
N CYS A 10 0.10 -13.51 6.70
CA CYS A 10 1.37 -12.82 6.91
C CYS A 10 2.53 -13.79 7.14
N PHE A 11 2.31 -14.90 7.83
CA PHE A 11 3.36 -15.90 8.06
C PHE A 11 3.78 -16.66 6.80
N LYS A 12 2.90 -16.76 5.80
CA LYS A 12 3.22 -17.41 4.53
C LYS A 12 4.16 -16.60 3.65
N ASN A 13 4.25 -15.30 3.87
CA ASN A 13 5.03 -14.40 3.04
C ASN A 13 5.86 -13.47 3.94
N ILE A 14 7.18 -13.53 3.78
CA ILE A 14 8.12 -12.72 4.59
C ILE A 14 7.86 -11.22 4.46
N LYS A 15 7.41 -10.74 3.29
CA LYS A 15 7.07 -9.33 3.07
C LYS A 15 5.88 -8.90 3.92
N PHE A 16 4.86 -9.76 4.01
CA PHE A 16 3.68 -9.51 4.84
C PHE A 16 4.01 -9.58 6.33
N LEU A 17 4.87 -10.50 6.72
CA LEU A 17 5.37 -10.56 8.09
C LEU A 17 6.10 -9.29 8.49
N LYS A 18 6.97 -8.79 7.63
CA LYS A 18 7.68 -7.53 7.84
C LYS A 18 6.70 -6.36 8.02
N SER A 19 5.67 -6.29 7.19
CA SER A 19 4.65 -5.25 7.30
C SER A 19 3.88 -5.33 8.61
N TYR A 20 3.48 -6.53 8.99
CA TYR A 20 2.74 -6.77 10.23
C TYR A 20 3.55 -6.38 11.47
N ILE A 21 4.83 -6.72 11.52
CA ILE A 21 5.76 -6.31 12.61
C ILE A 21 5.84 -4.78 12.72
N ASN A 22 5.72 -4.06 11.61
CA ASN A 22 5.68 -2.60 11.59
C ASN A 22 4.27 -2.01 11.80
N GLY A 23 3.32 -2.83 12.25
CA GLY A 23 1.96 -2.38 12.57
C GLY A 23 1.07 -2.14 11.35
N VAL A 24 1.42 -2.70 10.20
CA VAL A 24 0.69 -2.51 8.94
C VAL A 24 0.13 -3.83 8.44
N ALA A 25 -1.19 -3.91 8.34
CA ALA A 25 -1.88 -5.06 7.78
C ALA A 25 -2.18 -4.83 6.28
N PRO A 26 -1.78 -5.74 5.39
CA PRO A 26 -2.18 -5.66 3.98
C PRO A 26 -3.70 -5.68 3.80
N LEU A 27 -4.21 -5.06 2.73
CA LEU A 27 -5.64 -5.07 2.42
C LEU A 27 -6.05 -6.38 1.73
N PHE A 28 -5.98 -7.48 2.46
CA PHE A 28 -6.36 -8.80 1.93
C PHE A 28 -7.82 -8.88 1.46
N GLU A 29 -8.67 -8.01 1.97
CA GLU A 29 -10.08 -7.91 1.58
C GLU A 29 -10.27 -7.63 0.09
N LEU A 30 -9.28 -6.99 -0.53
CA LEU A 30 -9.28 -6.67 -1.96
C LEU A 30 -8.60 -7.72 -2.84
N SER A 31 -8.12 -8.81 -2.26
CA SER A 31 -7.42 -9.87 -2.99
C SER A 31 -8.24 -10.46 -4.13
N TYR A 32 -9.53 -10.68 -3.92
CA TYR A 32 -10.41 -11.20 -4.96
C TYR A 32 -10.52 -10.27 -6.17
N LEU A 33 -10.52 -8.95 -5.94
CA LEU A 33 -10.55 -7.94 -7.00
C LEU A 33 -9.25 -7.97 -7.82
N LEU A 34 -8.11 -8.00 -7.14
CA LEU A 34 -6.80 -8.09 -7.79
C LEU A 34 -6.64 -9.39 -8.57
N HIS A 35 -7.12 -10.49 -8.04
CA HIS A 35 -7.13 -11.78 -8.72
C HIS A 35 -7.97 -11.73 -10.00
N ALA A 36 -9.16 -11.17 -9.95
CA ALA A 36 -10.03 -11.01 -11.10
C ALA A 36 -9.41 -10.12 -12.20
N ILE A 37 -8.72 -9.06 -11.80
CA ILE A 37 -8.00 -8.18 -12.74
C ILE A 37 -6.84 -8.92 -13.38
N LYS A 38 -6.06 -9.67 -12.60
CA LYS A 38 -4.91 -10.43 -13.07
C LYS A 38 -5.28 -11.47 -14.11
N GLU A 39 -6.42 -12.12 -13.97
CA GLU A 39 -6.90 -13.10 -14.95
C GLU A 39 -7.29 -12.49 -16.29
N LYS A 40 -7.69 -11.22 -16.30
CA LYS A 40 -8.21 -10.55 -17.49
C LYS A 40 -7.22 -9.63 -18.16
N LYS A 41 -6.26 -9.09 -17.43
CA LYS A 41 -5.34 -8.04 -17.91
C LYS A 41 -3.95 -8.20 -17.32
N ASN A 42 -2.95 -7.85 -18.14
CA ASN A 42 -1.60 -7.64 -17.67
C ASN A 42 -1.47 -6.19 -17.18
N VAL A 43 -1.30 -6.02 -15.88
CA VAL A 43 -1.15 -4.70 -15.25
C VAL A 43 0.32 -4.43 -15.00
N ASN A 44 0.83 -3.33 -15.55
CA ASN A 44 2.24 -2.94 -15.43
C ASN A 44 2.46 -1.76 -14.48
N THR A 45 1.44 -0.94 -14.28
CA THR A 45 1.54 0.28 -13.48
C THR A 45 0.33 0.43 -12.57
N LEU A 46 0.60 0.84 -11.33
CA LEU A 46 -0.42 1.18 -10.34
C LEU A 46 -0.20 2.61 -9.85
N LEU A 47 -1.26 3.40 -9.84
CA LEU A 47 -1.31 4.67 -9.12
C LEU A 47 -2.07 4.46 -7.82
N ASP A 48 -1.36 4.49 -6.69
CA ASP A 48 -1.94 4.33 -5.36
C ASP A 48 -2.09 5.72 -4.73
N ILE A 49 -3.29 6.29 -4.85
CA ILE A 49 -3.60 7.67 -4.45
C ILE A 49 -4.21 7.65 -3.05
N GLY A 50 -3.58 8.37 -2.11
CA GLY A 50 -3.94 8.27 -0.70
C GLY A 50 -3.47 6.94 -0.11
N SER A 51 -2.23 6.58 -0.39
CA SER A 51 -1.71 5.23 -0.14
C SER A 51 -1.52 4.88 1.34
N ASN A 52 -1.59 5.89 2.23
CA ASN A 52 -1.42 5.71 3.67
C ASN A 52 -0.11 4.97 4.00
N LYS A 53 -0.16 3.83 4.65
CA LYS A 53 1.02 3.01 5.01
C LYS A 53 1.39 1.97 3.95
N GLY A 54 0.77 2.03 2.77
CA GLY A 54 1.05 1.15 1.65
C GLY A 54 0.34 -0.18 1.67
N GLN A 55 -0.76 -0.30 2.40
CA GLN A 55 -1.51 -1.55 2.56
C GLN A 55 -2.00 -2.13 1.24
N PHE A 56 -2.49 -1.28 0.33
CA PHE A 56 -2.94 -1.72 -0.99
C PHE A 56 -1.76 -2.07 -1.90
N SER A 57 -0.75 -1.22 -1.95
CA SER A 57 0.46 -1.45 -2.75
C SER A 57 1.16 -2.75 -2.37
N LEU A 58 1.15 -3.10 -1.09
CA LEU A 58 1.75 -4.33 -0.58
C LEU A 58 1.09 -5.59 -1.17
N ILE A 59 -0.24 -5.63 -1.20
CA ILE A 59 -0.97 -6.76 -1.79
C ILE A 59 -0.91 -6.76 -3.31
N ALA A 60 -0.90 -5.58 -3.95
CA ALA A 60 -0.76 -5.46 -5.40
C ALA A 60 0.58 -5.99 -5.90
N LYS A 61 1.66 -5.75 -5.18
CA LYS A 61 2.99 -6.31 -5.51
C LYS A 61 3.04 -7.83 -5.41
N ASP A 62 2.23 -8.43 -4.57
CA ASP A 62 2.13 -9.88 -4.45
C ASP A 62 1.41 -10.49 -5.66
N TYR A 63 0.36 -9.84 -6.15
CA TYR A 63 -0.37 -10.30 -7.35
C TYR A 63 0.35 -10.00 -8.66
N PHE A 64 1.05 -8.88 -8.75
CA PHE A 64 1.73 -8.40 -9.95
C PHE A 64 3.20 -8.15 -9.62
N SER A 65 4.05 -9.18 -9.73
CA SER A 65 5.44 -9.15 -9.26
C SER A 65 6.30 -8.04 -9.87
N ASP A 66 6.03 -7.64 -11.10
CA ASP A 66 6.80 -6.62 -11.84
C ASP A 66 6.08 -5.27 -11.95
N ILE A 67 5.01 -5.09 -11.19
CA ILE A 67 4.24 -3.84 -11.21
C ILE A 67 5.09 -2.65 -10.77
N ASN A 68 5.02 -1.56 -11.52
CA ASN A 68 5.62 -0.29 -11.14
C ASN A 68 4.58 0.56 -10.42
N ILE A 69 4.84 0.92 -9.17
CA ILE A 69 3.89 1.62 -8.31
C ILE A 69 4.31 3.07 -8.12
N HIS A 70 3.36 3.97 -8.33
CA HIS A 70 3.45 5.38 -7.97
C HIS A 70 2.53 5.64 -6.79
N SER A 71 3.13 5.90 -5.63
CA SER A 71 2.43 6.02 -4.36
C SER A 71 2.40 7.48 -3.90
N PHE A 72 1.19 7.98 -3.65
CA PHE A 72 0.95 9.37 -3.26
C PHE A 72 0.36 9.42 -1.86
N GLU A 73 1.08 10.02 -0.91
CA GLU A 73 0.64 10.16 0.47
C GLU A 73 1.16 11.47 1.06
N PRO A 74 0.30 12.39 1.50
CA PRO A 74 0.72 13.69 2.04
C PRO A 74 1.36 13.61 3.42
N LEU A 75 1.01 12.61 4.25
CA LEU A 75 1.54 12.49 5.60
C LEU A 75 2.92 11.85 5.59
N ILE A 76 3.92 12.58 6.07
CA ILE A 76 5.31 12.13 6.03
C ILE A 76 5.56 10.88 6.89
N GLU A 77 4.86 10.73 8.00
CA GLU A 77 5.00 9.57 8.88
C GLU A 77 4.53 8.29 8.17
N GLU A 78 3.38 8.33 7.51
CA GLU A 78 2.82 7.22 6.74
C GLU A 78 3.72 6.88 5.54
N MET A 79 4.21 7.89 4.84
CA MET A 79 5.14 7.71 3.73
C MET A 79 6.45 7.06 4.17
N THR A 80 6.96 7.42 5.34
CA THR A 80 8.17 6.83 5.91
C THR A 80 7.99 5.34 6.20
N ILE A 81 6.83 4.95 6.74
CA ILE A 81 6.48 3.55 6.99
C ILE A 81 6.39 2.78 5.67
N GLN A 82 5.74 3.35 4.65
CA GLN A 82 5.67 2.73 3.32
C GLN A 82 7.05 2.41 2.75
N ARG A 83 7.95 3.40 2.77
CA ARG A 83 9.31 3.23 2.24
C ARG A 83 10.04 2.11 2.94
N LYS A 84 9.84 1.97 4.24
CA LYS A 84 10.44 0.90 5.04
C LYS A 84 9.91 -0.47 4.65
N ILE A 85 8.60 -0.59 4.41
CA ILE A 85 7.94 -1.87 4.13
C ILE A 85 8.11 -2.28 2.66
N LEU A 86 7.90 -1.36 1.73
CA LEU A 86 7.85 -1.63 0.28
C LEU A 86 9.20 -1.53 -0.41
N GLY A 87 10.15 -0.82 0.19
CA GLY A 87 11.50 -0.69 -0.36
C GLY A 87 11.58 0.19 -1.61
N LYS A 88 12.62 -0.04 -2.42
CA LYS A 88 12.93 0.81 -3.59
C LYS A 88 12.54 0.18 -4.93
N LYS A 89 12.54 -1.14 -5.03
CA LYS A 89 12.33 -1.83 -6.31
C LYS A 89 10.92 -1.60 -6.83
N ASN A 90 10.82 -1.00 -8.01
CA ASN A 90 9.55 -0.70 -8.68
C ASN A 90 8.60 0.19 -7.87
N MET A 91 9.17 1.02 -6.98
CA MET A 91 8.42 1.96 -6.16
C MET A 91 8.84 3.40 -6.46
N ASN A 92 7.85 4.28 -6.58
CA ASN A 92 8.01 5.72 -6.72
C ASN A 92 7.14 6.39 -5.67
N TYR A 93 7.75 7.17 -4.79
CA TYR A 93 7.08 7.76 -3.64
C TYR A 93 6.93 9.27 -3.80
N TYR A 94 5.72 9.75 -3.61
CA TYR A 94 5.39 11.18 -3.71
C TYR A 94 4.70 11.64 -2.43
N ASN A 95 5.40 12.45 -1.65
CA ASN A 95 4.90 12.93 -0.35
C ASN A 95 4.04 14.18 -0.53
N PHE A 96 2.97 14.06 -1.30
CA PHE A 96 1.95 15.08 -1.47
C PHE A 96 0.62 14.46 -1.86
N ALA A 97 -0.47 15.22 -1.69
CA ALA A 97 -1.79 14.82 -2.15
C ALA A 97 -2.01 15.26 -3.59
N LEU A 98 -2.71 14.45 -4.37
CA LEU A 98 -3.17 14.85 -5.69
C LEU A 98 -4.45 15.67 -5.60
N GLY A 99 -4.56 16.71 -6.40
CA GLY A 99 -5.72 17.57 -6.48
C GLY A 99 -5.84 18.23 -7.86
N SER A 100 -6.93 18.94 -8.08
CA SER A 100 -7.19 19.64 -9.35
C SER A 100 -6.34 20.86 -9.59
N LYS A 101 -5.69 21.37 -8.53
CA LYS A 101 -4.83 22.56 -8.57
C LYS A 101 -3.60 22.35 -7.71
N SER A 102 -2.47 22.93 -8.13
CA SER A 102 -1.27 22.99 -7.29
C SER A 102 -1.46 24.09 -6.24
N LEU A 103 -1.51 23.70 -4.97
CA LEU A 103 -1.64 24.61 -3.85
C LEU A 103 -1.16 23.97 -2.55
N GLU A 104 -0.83 24.78 -1.56
CA GLU A 104 -0.52 24.33 -0.20
C GLU A 104 -1.76 24.46 0.69
N LYS A 105 -2.03 23.40 1.46
CA LYS A 105 -3.10 23.37 2.47
C LYS A 105 -2.63 22.68 3.74
N ASN A 106 -3.17 23.13 4.87
CA ASN A 106 -2.96 22.45 6.14
C ASN A 106 -3.79 21.15 6.19
N ILE A 107 -3.18 20.10 6.71
CA ILE A 107 -3.83 18.82 6.99
C ILE A 107 -3.99 18.72 8.51
N PHE A 108 -5.23 18.57 8.96
CA PHE A 108 -5.53 18.37 10.37
C PHE A 108 -5.51 16.86 10.67
N ILE A 109 -4.61 16.46 11.57
CA ILE A 109 -4.49 15.06 11.99
C ILE A 109 -5.30 14.89 13.26
N THR A 110 -6.31 14.03 13.19
CA THR A 110 -7.08 13.63 14.37
C THR A 110 -6.56 12.30 14.89
N SER A 111 -6.24 12.24 16.19
CA SER A 111 -5.95 10.96 16.82
C SER A 111 -7.27 10.19 17.01
N ARG A 112 -7.41 9.04 16.37
CA ARG A 112 -8.47 8.08 16.71
C ARG A 112 -7.95 7.19 17.84
N ARG A 113 -8.64 7.27 18.93
CA ARG A 113 -8.43 6.33 20.03
C ARG A 113 -9.18 5.03 19.78
#